data_b4bb1ea5658bf079b993895d82034c1e
#
_entry.id   b4bb1ea5658bf079b993895d82034c1e
#
_cell.length_a   1.000
_cell.length_b   1.000
_cell.length_c   1.000
_cell.angle_alpha   90.00
_cell.angle_beta   90.00
_cell.angle_gamma   90.00
#
_symmetry.space_group_name_H-M   'P 1'
#
loop_
_entity.id
_entity.type
_entity.pdbx_description
1 polymer ?
#
loop_
_entity_poly.entity_id
_entity_poly.type
_entity_poly.pdbx_seq_one_letter_code
_entity_poly.pdbx_strand_id
1 'polypeptide(L)'
;MKTIEDLDVAGKRVFVRADLNVPLDGSTITDDGRIRAVAPTIAKLLERGAKVVVASHLGRPKGEPEAKFSLAPVAVRLGEILGTSVAFAADTVGESAAATVAALADGQVALLENLRFNAGETSKDDAERKAFAQQLAALADAYVGDGFGAVHRKHASVFDLPALLPHAAGDLIATEVGVLKKLTDEVARPYVVVLGGAKVSDKLGVIDNLLKKADRILIGGGMAYTFLAAKGHEVGISLLQADQKDRCLEYLAEAEKRGVEFVLPVDVLVSAEFPDLKGKTPANPDLVASDAIPADKEGLDIGPKTRELYAAKLADAGTVFWNGPMGVFEHPDYANGTKAVAQALLDSPGFTVVGGGDSAAAVRILGFDENAFGHISTGGGASLEYLEGKQLPGLTALEG
;
A
#
# COMPACT_ATOMS: atom_id res chain seq x y z
N MET A 1 21.67 0.86 1.28
CA MET A 1 20.88 0.26 2.39
C MET A 1 21.38 -1.14 2.63
N LYS A 2 21.76 -1.46 3.88
CA LYS A 2 22.21 -2.80 4.26
C LYS A 2 21.06 -3.78 4.27
N THR A 3 21.35 -5.05 4.03
CA THR A 3 20.40 -6.17 4.11
C THR A 3 20.68 -7.02 5.37
N ILE A 4 19.82 -8.01 5.62
CA ILE A 4 19.98 -8.91 6.77
C ILE A 4 21.35 -9.63 6.73
N GLU A 5 21.85 -9.96 5.54
CA GLU A 5 23.13 -10.61 5.35
C GLU A 5 24.31 -9.81 5.86
N ASP A 6 24.19 -8.50 5.91
CA ASP A 6 25.23 -7.57 6.38
C ASP A 6 25.26 -7.42 7.90
N LEU A 7 24.28 -8.03 8.62
CA LEU A 7 24.21 -7.98 10.08
C LEU A 7 24.78 -9.25 10.72
N ASP A 8 25.52 -9.05 11.81
CA ASP A 8 25.88 -10.11 12.74
C ASP A 8 24.72 -10.32 13.73
N VAL A 9 24.00 -11.44 13.59
CA VAL A 9 22.75 -11.70 14.32
C VAL A 9 22.80 -12.94 15.20
N ALA A 10 23.75 -13.83 15.04
CA ALA A 10 23.84 -15.08 15.82
C ALA A 10 24.01 -14.80 17.31
N GLY A 11 23.10 -15.32 18.12
CA GLY A 11 23.07 -15.11 19.57
C GLY A 11 22.66 -13.72 20.02
N LYS A 12 22.31 -12.83 19.09
CA LYS A 12 21.92 -11.45 19.39
C LYS A 12 20.41 -11.25 19.40
N ARG A 13 19.96 -10.29 20.20
CA ARG A 13 18.58 -9.83 20.22
C ARG A 13 18.36 -8.91 19.02
N VAL A 14 17.54 -9.33 18.07
CA VAL A 14 17.25 -8.57 16.87
C VAL A 14 15.81 -8.05 16.91
N PHE A 15 15.67 -6.74 16.97
CA PHE A 15 14.36 -6.07 16.89
C PHE A 15 13.92 -6.03 15.44
N VAL A 16 12.76 -6.64 15.14
CA VAL A 16 12.15 -6.61 13.82
C VAL A 16 10.93 -5.71 13.86
N ARG A 17 11.01 -4.54 13.23
CA ARG A 17 9.86 -3.65 13.07
C ARG A 17 9.03 -4.13 11.88
N ALA A 18 7.99 -4.87 12.17
CA ALA A 18 7.06 -5.41 11.18
C ALA A 18 5.83 -4.51 10.97
N ASP A 19 5.07 -4.77 9.95
CA ASP A 19 3.70 -4.28 9.77
C ASP A 19 2.73 -5.44 9.94
N LEU A 20 2.19 -5.57 11.14
CA LEU A 20 1.19 -6.59 11.53
C LEU A 20 -0.19 -5.96 11.75
N ASN A 21 -0.43 -4.82 11.13
CA ASN A 21 -1.71 -4.10 11.20
C ASN A 21 -2.77 -4.82 10.36
N VAL A 22 -3.19 -5.96 10.84
CA VAL A 22 -4.18 -6.83 10.18
C VAL A 22 -5.61 -6.43 10.51
N PRO A 23 -6.58 -6.67 9.62
CA PRO A 23 -7.99 -6.46 9.94
C PRO A 23 -8.47 -7.53 10.92
N LEU A 24 -9.22 -7.07 11.93
CA LEU A 24 -9.81 -7.92 12.98
C LEU A 24 -11.33 -7.76 13.00
N ASP A 25 -12.01 -8.88 13.21
CA ASP A 25 -13.40 -8.92 13.65
C ASP A 25 -13.41 -9.49 15.10
N GLY A 26 -13.55 -8.58 16.07
CA GLY A 26 -13.26 -8.93 17.47
C GLY A 26 -11.80 -9.34 17.65
N SER A 27 -11.55 -10.60 18.02
CA SER A 27 -10.22 -11.21 18.13
C SER A 27 -9.86 -12.09 16.92
N THR A 28 -10.74 -12.18 15.92
CA THR A 28 -10.54 -13.00 14.72
C THR A 28 -9.83 -12.20 13.64
N ILE A 29 -8.71 -12.71 13.17
CA ILE A 29 -7.97 -12.13 12.03
C ILE A 29 -8.70 -12.53 10.75
N THR A 30 -9.19 -11.53 9.99
CA THR A 30 -9.94 -11.77 8.75
C THR A 30 -9.04 -11.83 7.51
N ASP A 31 -7.82 -11.29 7.60
CA ASP A 31 -6.79 -11.37 6.56
C ASP A 31 -5.41 -11.39 7.24
N ASP A 32 -4.65 -12.46 7.02
CA ASP A 32 -3.32 -12.65 7.60
C ASP A 32 -2.17 -12.34 6.63
N GLY A 33 -2.46 -11.70 5.50
CA GLY A 33 -1.49 -11.43 4.43
C GLY A 33 -0.23 -10.70 4.90
N ARG A 34 -0.37 -9.73 5.81
CA ARG A 34 0.77 -8.99 6.38
C ARG A 34 1.65 -9.84 7.28
N ILE A 35 1.05 -10.77 8.01
CA ILE A 35 1.81 -11.72 8.84
C ILE A 35 2.61 -12.66 7.94
N ARG A 36 1.99 -13.20 6.90
CA ARG A 36 2.65 -14.05 5.91
C ARG A 36 3.79 -13.32 5.19
N ALA A 37 3.63 -12.05 4.92
CA ALA A 37 4.63 -11.24 4.22
C ALA A 37 5.93 -11.07 5.01
N VAL A 38 5.87 -10.91 6.32
CA VAL A 38 7.05 -10.71 7.19
C VAL A 38 7.63 -12.02 7.73
N ALA A 39 6.87 -13.09 7.73
CA ALA A 39 7.30 -14.38 8.26
C ALA A 39 8.62 -14.90 7.67
N PRO A 40 8.90 -14.79 6.36
CA PRO A 40 10.20 -15.20 5.79
C PRO A 40 11.40 -14.47 6.39
N THR A 41 11.30 -13.17 6.62
CA THR A 41 12.35 -12.38 7.29
C THR A 41 12.61 -12.90 8.70
N ILE A 42 11.55 -13.14 9.48
CA ILE A 42 11.66 -13.67 10.85
C ILE A 42 12.27 -15.07 10.83
N ALA A 43 11.78 -15.96 9.98
CA ALA A 43 12.29 -17.32 9.87
C ALA A 43 13.80 -17.36 9.56
N LYS A 44 14.24 -16.52 8.63
CA LYS A 44 15.65 -16.40 8.25
C LYS A 44 16.54 -15.96 9.42
N LEU A 45 16.07 -15.03 10.24
CA LEU A 45 16.79 -14.60 11.44
C LEU A 45 16.85 -15.70 12.50
N LEU A 46 15.75 -16.45 12.70
CA LEU A 46 15.69 -17.57 13.62
C LEU A 46 16.67 -18.69 13.21
N GLU A 47 16.71 -19.03 11.93
CA GLU A 47 17.64 -20.01 11.35
C GLU A 47 19.12 -19.62 11.57
N ARG A 48 19.41 -18.33 11.58
CA ARG A 48 20.75 -17.79 11.85
C ARG A 48 21.07 -17.68 13.35
N GLY A 49 20.20 -18.18 14.22
CA GLY A 49 20.43 -18.22 15.65
C GLY A 49 20.15 -16.91 16.41
N ALA A 50 19.40 -15.99 15.82
CA ALA A 50 18.98 -14.76 16.48
C ALA A 50 17.91 -15.01 17.53
N LYS A 51 17.86 -14.15 18.54
CA LYS A 51 16.72 -13.97 19.46
C LYS A 51 15.87 -12.84 18.89
N VAL A 52 14.72 -13.18 18.30
CA VAL A 52 13.94 -12.21 17.51
C VAL A 52 12.88 -11.55 18.38
N VAL A 53 12.89 -10.22 18.42
CA VAL A 53 11.91 -9.39 19.10
C VAL A 53 11.10 -8.66 18.04
N VAL A 54 9.90 -9.16 17.74
CA VAL A 54 9.00 -8.56 16.75
C VAL A 54 8.17 -7.47 17.41
N ALA A 55 8.01 -6.36 16.73
CA ALA A 55 7.17 -5.26 17.18
C ALA A 55 6.39 -4.64 16.01
N SER A 56 5.18 -4.22 16.26
CA SER A 56 4.29 -3.60 15.30
C SER A 56 3.29 -2.68 15.96
N HIS A 57 2.63 -1.89 15.12
CA HIS A 57 1.40 -1.20 15.48
C HIS A 57 0.17 -2.02 15.00
N LEU A 58 -0.97 -1.74 15.60
CA LEU A 58 -2.28 -2.22 15.18
C LEU A 58 -3.31 -1.12 15.42
N GLY A 59 -4.04 -0.73 14.37
CA GLY A 59 -5.05 0.31 14.45
C GLY A 59 -4.50 1.68 14.87
N ARG A 60 -5.36 2.48 15.47
CA ARG A 60 -5.05 3.84 15.90
C ARG A 60 -5.47 4.09 17.35
N PRO A 61 -4.88 3.39 18.33
CA PRO A 61 -5.09 3.71 19.74
C PRO A 61 -4.53 5.09 20.07
N LYS A 62 -5.00 5.68 21.18
CA LYS A 62 -4.68 7.05 21.56
C LYS A 62 -3.46 7.16 22.52
N GLY A 63 -2.49 6.28 22.39
CA GLY A 63 -1.29 6.29 23.22
C GLY A 63 -1.43 5.56 24.54
N GLU A 64 -2.49 4.78 24.71
CA GLU A 64 -2.77 3.96 25.89
C GLU A 64 -3.36 2.60 25.47
N PRO A 65 -3.29 1.56 26.35
CA PRO A 65 -3.82 0.25 26.05
C PRO A 65 -5.32 0.25 25.77
N GLU A 66 -5.71 -0.38 24.68
CA GLU A 66 -7.10 -0.65 24.28
C GLU A 66 -7.22 -2.11 23.84
N ALA A 67 -8.03 -2.90 24.51
CA ALA A 67 -8.13 -4.35 24.28
C ALA A 67 -8.39 -4.74 22.81
N LYS A 68 -9.19 -3.96 22.09
CA LYS A 68 -9.51 -4.21 20.68
C LYS A 68 -8.31 -4.07 19.72
N PHE A 69 -7.24 -3.41 20.18
CA PHE A 69 -6.01 -3.21 19.41
C PHE A 69 -4.83 -4.02 19.94
N SER A 70 -5.08 -5.02 20.81
CA SER A 70 -4.03 -5.92 21.27
C SER A 70 -3.50 -6.80 20.15
N LEU A 71 -2.20 -7.00 20.13
CA LEU A 71 -1.50 -7.92 19.20
C LEU A 71 -1.54 -9.39 19.68
N ALA A 72 -2.17 -9.71 20.81
CA ALA A 72 -2.24 -11.08 21.31
C ALA A 72 -2.75 -12.10 20.27
N PRO A 73 -3.83 -11.83 19.50
CA PRO A 73 -4.27 -12.75 18.44
C PRO A 73 -3.22 -12.92 17.32
N VAL A 74 -2.46 -11.87 17.04
CA VAL A 74 -1.41 -11.89 16.02
C VAL A 74 -0.24 -12.77 16.45
N ALA A 75 0.12 -12.77 17.73
CA ALA A 75 1.18 -13.64 18.27
C ALA A 75 0.85 -15.12 18.04
N VAL A 76 -0.39 -15.52 18.27
CA VAL A 76 -0.86 -16.89 18.02
C VAL A 76 -0.75 -17.25 16.54
N ARG A 77 -1.26 -16.39 15.66
CA ARG A 77 -1.23 -16.64 14.22
C ARG A 77 0.18 -16.66 13.64
N LEU A 78 1.04 -15.75 14.11
CA LEU A 78 2.45 -15.73 13.71
C LEU A 78 3.16 -17.04 14.10
N GLY A 79 2.89 -17.56 15.29
CA GLY A 79 3.41 -18.86 15.73
C GLY A 79 2.96 -20.01 14.85
N GLU A 80 1.68 -20.03 14.44
CA GLU A 80 1.16 -21.03 13.51
C GLU A 80 1.87 -20.99 12.16
N ILE A 81 2.09 -19.79 11.61
CA ILE A 81 2.75 -19.58 10.31
C ILE A 81 4.24 -19.96 10.40
N LEU A 82 4.92 -19.60 11.48
CA LEU A 82 6.33 -19.90 11.68
C LEU A 82 6.58 -21.37 12.09
N GLY A 83 5.54 -22.07 12.55
CA GLY A 83 5.66 -23.45 13.08
C GLY A 83 6.41 -23.52 14.41
N THR A 84 6.41 -22.45 15.20
CA THR A 84 7.05 -22.37 16.52
C THR A 84 6.26 -21.45 17.45
N SER A 85 6.46 -21.61 18.77
CA SER A 85 5.82 -20.72 19.74
C SER A 85 6.37 -19.30 19.65
N VAL A 86 5.49 -18.31 19.72
CA VAL A 86 5.82 -16.89 19.85
C VAL A 86 5.48 -16.47 21.28
N ALA A 87 6.48 -16.06 22.06
CA ALA A 87 6.26 -15.49 23.37
C ALA A 87 5.64 -14.10 23.24
N PHE A 88 4.52 -13.84 23.92
CA PHE A 88 3.84 -12.57 23.85
C PHE A 88 4.08 -11.75 25.12
N ALA A 89 4.59 -10.52 24.97
CA ALA A 89 4.76 -9.58 26.06
C ALA A 89 3.51 -8.71 26.21
N ALA A 90 3.05 -8.50 27.44
CA ALA A 90 1.84 -7.72 27.73
C ALA A 90 2.07 -6.20 27.68
N ASP A 91 3.29 -5.75 27.47
CA ASP A 91 3.68 -4.35 27.28
C ASP A 91 4.77 -4.22 26.23
N THR A 92 5.28 -3.01 26.02
CA THR A 92 6.32 -2.74 25.00
C THR A 92 7.70 -2.50 25.61
N VAL A 93 7.78 -1.82 26.74
CA VAL A 93 9.04 -1.40 27.39
C VAL A 93 9.02 -1.57 28.90
N GLY A 94 7.96 -2.20 29.43
CA GLY A 94 7.80 -2.46 30.85
C GLY A 94 8.43 -3.77 31.29
N GLU A 95 8.01 -4.23 32.48
CA GLU A 95 8.52 -5.46 33.09
C GLU A 95 8.23 -6.71 32.26
N SER A 96 7.06 -6.79 31.64
CA SER A 96 6.68 -7.93 30.80
C SER A 96 7.59 -8.06 29.58
N ALA A 97 7.83 -6.96 28.85
CA ALA A 97 8.74 -6.95 27.71
C ALA A 97 10.16 -7.34 28.12
N ALA A 98 10.68 -6.74 29.19
CA ALA A 98 12.02 -7.03 29.71
C ALA A 98 12.19 -8.52 30.07
N ALA A 99 11.24 -9.08 30.80
CA ALA A 99 11.26 -10.49 31.20
C ALA A 99 11.09 -11.45 30.00
N THR A 100 10.19 -11.13 29.09
CA THR A 100 9.94 -11.94 27.88
C THR A 100 11.17 -12.00 27.00
N VAL A 101 11.80 -10.86 26.74
CA VAL A 101 13.02 -10.78 25.92
C VAL A 101 14.21 -11.46 26.61
N ALA A 102 14.39 -11.25 27.90
CA ALA A 102 15.47 -11.89 28.67
C ALA A 102 15.37 -13.43 28.68
N ALA A 103 14.17 -13.98 28.59
CA ALA A 103 13.91 -15.43 28.56
C ALA A 103 14.16 -16.08 27.20
N LEU A 104 14.37 -15.31 26.12
CA LEU A 104 14.60 -15.87 24.78
C LEU A 104 15.96 -16.59 24.71
N ALA A 105 15.93 -17.80 24.16
CA ALA A 105 17.10 -18.52 23.71
C ALA A 105 17.34 -18.25 22.20
N ASP A 106 18.52 -18.62 21.73
CA ASP A 106 18.87 -18.53 20.30
C ASP A 106 17.83 -19.29 19.44
N GLY A 107 17.35 -18.65 18.37
CA GLY A 107 16.33 -19.23 17.51
C GLY A 107 14.90 -19.11 18.04
N GLN A 108 14.67 -18.38 19.11
CA GLN A 108 13.33 -18.11 19.65
C GLN A 108 12.84 -16.70 19.31
N VAL A 109 11.52 -16.53 19.32
CA VAL A 109 10.85 -15.30 18.91
C VAL A 109 9.84 -14.83 19.95
N ALA A 110 9.79 -13.53 20.16
CA ALA A 110 8.78 -12.84 20.96
C ALA A 110 8.09 -11.76 20.13
N LEU A 111 6.85 -11.45 20.48
CA LEU A 111 6.10 -10.30 19.99
C LEU A 111 5.77 -9.38 21.16
N LEU A 112 6.11 -8.11 21.02
CA LEU A 112 5.72 -7.06 21.97
C LEU A 112 4.26 -6.66 21.76
N GLU A 113 3.63 -6.10 22.79
CA GLU A 113 2.31 -5.48 22.65
C GLU A 113 2.38 -4.27 21.72
N ASN A 114 1.21 -3.77 21.27
CA ASN A 114 1.06 -2.70 20.30
C ASN A 114 1.91 -1.47 20.65
N LEU A 115 2.83 -1.13 19.76
CA LEU A 115 3.71 0.04 19.94
C LEU A 115 2.95 1.34 20.16
N ARG A 116 1.78 1.49 19.54
CA ARG A 116 0.93 2.69 19.67
C ARG A 116 0.15 2.77 20.98
N PHE A 117 0.31 1.80 21.87
CA PHE A 117 -0.12 1.95 23.27
C PHE A 117 0.77 2.91 24.04
N ASN A 118 1.84 3.42 23.43
CA ASN A 118 2.75 4.40 23.99
C ASN A 118 2.67 5.71 23.20
N ALA A 119 2.42 6.80 23.88
CA ALA A 119 2.33 8.13 23.27
C ALA A 119 3.63 8.52 22.54
N GLY A 120 4.78 8.05 23.01
CA GLY A 120 6.09 8.33 22.42
C GLY A 120 6.28 7.75 21.02
N GLU A 121 5.57 6.68 20.66
CA GLU A 121 5.73 6.06 19.34
C GLU A 121 5.35 7.04 18.20
N THR A 122 4.25 7.76 18.34
CA THR A 122 3.73 8.66 17.30
C THR A 122 3.90 10.15 17.65
N SER A 123 4.62 10.47 18.71
CA SER A 123 4.81 11.84 19.18
C SER A 123 5.43 12.73 18.10
N LYS A 124 4.94 13.95 18.00
CA LYS A 124 5.54 15.00 17.17
C LYS A 124 6.69 15.72 17.87
N ASP A 125 6.82 15.56 19.18
CA ASP A 125 7.95 16.02 19.96
C ASP A 125 9.12 15.06 19.76
N ASP A 126 10.21 15.55 19.20
CA ASP A 126 11.39 14.74 18.91
C ASP A 126 12.01 14.16 20.17
N ALA A 127 12.02 14.88 21.29
CA ALA A 127 12.60 14.41 22.55
C ALA A 127 11.77 13.27 23.15
N GLU A 128 10.44 13.39 23.17
CA GLU A 128 9.54 12.34 23.64
C GLU A 128 9.65 11.07 22.77
N ARG A 129 9.69 11.24 21.45
CA ARG A 129 9.82 10.13 20.52
C ARG A 129 11.16 9.41 20.67
N LYS A 130 12.25 10.15 20.78
CA LYS A 130 13.60 9.60 21.02
C LYS A 130 13.72 8.88 22.35
N ALA A 131 13.10 9.38 23.41
CA ALA A 131 13.08 8.74 24.72
C ALA A 131 12.42 7.36 24.64
N PHE A 132 11.31 7.23 23.94
CA PHE A 132 10.66 5.94 23.71
C PHE A 132 11.55 5.00 22.87
N ALA A 133 12.17 5.51 21.81
CA ALA A 133 13.13 4.73 21.02
C ALA A 133 14.30 4.19 21.85
N GLN A 134 14.82 4.96 22.78
CA GLN A 134 15.87 4.51 23.70
C GLN A 134 15.40 3.36 24.60
N GLN A 135 14.16 3.40 25.07
CA GLN A 135 13.57 2.30 25.84
C GLN A 135 13.46 1.02 25.00
N LEU A 136 13.05 1.14 23.73
CA LEU A 136 13.02 0.01 22.80
C LEU A 136 14.43 -0.53 22.50
N ALA A 137 15.42 0.35 22.33
CA ALA A 137 16.79 -0.03 22.05
C ALA A 137 17.43 -0.87 23.20
N ALA A 138 16.98 -0.67 24.44
CA ALA A 138 17.42 -1.48 25.58
C ALA A 138 17.03 -2.97 25.45
N LEU A 139 16.07 -3.30 24.60
CA LEU A 139 15.59 -4.67 24.37
C LEU A 139 16.34 -5.41 23.24
N ALA A 140 17.27 -4.76 22.54
CA ALA A 140 17.86 -5.33 21.35
C ALA A 140 19.33 -4.93 21.15
N ASP A 141 20.02 -5.72 20.35
CA ASP A 141 21.42 -5.50 19.95
C ASP A 141 21.55 -5.08 18.49
N ALA A 142 20.51 -5.34 17.67
CA ALA A 142 20.42 -4.96 16.28
C ALA A 142 18.96 -4.70 15.87
N TYR A 143 18.77 -4.01 14.77
CA TYR A 143 17.46 -3.60 14.24
C TYR A 143 17.30 -4.07 12.79
N VAL A 144 16.14 -4.61 12.48
CA VAL A 144 15.69 -4.90 11.11
C VAL A 144 14.36 -4.19 10.85
N GLY A 145 14.35 -3.29 9.88
CA GLY A 145 13.12 -2.65 9.40
C GLY A 145 12.46 -3.48 8.32
N ASP A 146 11.23 -3.95 8.56
CA ASP A 146 10.50 -4.78 7.60
C ASP A 146 9.01 -4.43 7.49
N GLY A 147 8.61 -3.32 8.04
CA GLY A 147 7.25 -2.80 7.96
C GLY A 147 7.12 -1.67 6.93
N PHE A 148 7.12 -1.98 5.65
CA PHE A 148 7.11 -0.97 4.59
C PHE A 148 5.89 -0.03 4.67
N GLY A 149 4.73 -0.53 5.09
CA GLY A 149 3.52 0.27 5.27
C GLY A 149 3.63 1.41 6.31
N ALA A 150 4.68 1.42 7.14
CA ALA A 150 4.92 2.43 8.17
C ALA A 150 6.10 3.38 7.89
N VAL A 151 6.89 3.14 6.84
CA VAL A 151 8.14 3.90 6.59
C VAL A 151 7.91 5.37 6.20
N HIS A 152 6.70 5.74 5.81
CA HIS A 152 6.33 7.12 5.49
C HIS A 152 6.02 7.97 6.73
N ARG A 153 6.04 7.37 7.91
CA ARG A 153 5.76 8.05 9.18
C ARG A 153 7.03 8.16 10.03
N LYS A 154 7.25 9.34 10.61
CA LYS A 154 8.36 9.60 11.52
C LYS A 154 7.97 9.14 12.94
N HIS A 155 7.88 7.82 13.11
CA HIS A 155 7.56 7.18 14.39
C HIS A 155 8.82 6.65 15.06
N ALA A 156 8.81 6.52 16.40
CA ALA A 156 9.99 6.14 17.19
C ALA A 156 10.61 4.82 16.73
N SER A 157 9.79 3.77 16.56
CA SER A 157 10.27 2.44 16.18
C SER A 157 10.74 2.34 14.72
N VAL A 158 10.35 3.30 13.88
CA VAL A 158 10.61 3.29 12.43
C VAL A 158 11.78 4.21 12.08
N PHE A 159 11.85 5.38 12.71
CA PHE A 159 12.78 6.45 12.36
C PHE A 159 13.91 6.62 13.40
N ASP A 160 13.57 6.72 14.70
CA ASP A 160 14.56 7.03 15.73
C ASP A 160 15.35 5.80 16.17
N LEU A 161 14.70 4.64 16.28
CA LEU A 161 15.31 3.40 16.76
C LEU A 161 16.47 2.89 15.89
N PRO A 162 16.39 2.88 14.55
CA PRO A 162 17.49 2.43 13.71
C PRO A 162 18.79 3.19 13.95
N ALA A 163 18.73 4.48 14.28
CA ALA A 163 19.93 5.29 14.56
C ALA A 163 20.68 4.89 15.82
N LEU A 164 20.03 4.11 16.71
CA LEU A 164 20.60 3.69 18.01
C LEU A 164 21.27 2.32 17.96
N LEU A 165 21.08 1.55 16.90
CA LEU A 165 21.51 0.16 16.78
C LEU A 165 22.14 -0.10 15.41
N PRO A 166 23.02 -1.11 15.27
CA PRO A 166 23.33 -1.69 13.97
C PRO A 166 22.02 -2.11 13.30
N HIS A 167 21.83 -1.72 12.03
CA HIS A 167 20.53 -1.88 11.37
C HIS A 167 20.63 -2.30 9.91
N ALA A 168 19.58 -2.91 9.44
CA ALA A 168 19.39 -3.30 8.05
C ALA A 168 17.91 -3.31 7.66
N ALA A 169 17.66 -3.34 6.36
CA ALA A 169 16.34 -3.63 5.81
C ALA A 169 16.08 -5.13 5.84
N GLY A 170 14.85 -5.52 6.17
CA GLY A 170 14.37 -6.87 5.95
C GLY A 170 14.07 -7.14 4.48
N ASP A 171 13.77 -8.39 4.17
CA ASP A 171 13.55 -8.83 2.78
C ASP A 171 12.31 -8.15 2.16
N LEU A 172 11.28 -7.87 2.94
CA LEU A 172 10.07 -7.21 2.46
C LEU A 172 10.34 -5.76 2.04
N ILE A 173 11.03 -4.99 2.88
CA ILE A 173 11.44 -3.60 2.52
C ILE A 173 12.39 -3.61 1.33
N ALA A 174 13.37 -4.50 1.29
CA ALA A 174 14.31 -4.60 0.16
C ALA A 174 13.56 -4.88 -1.15
N THR A 175 12.60 -5.77 -1.14
CA THR A 175 11.75 -6.08 -2.31
C THR A 175 10.93 -4.87 -2.74
N GLU A 176 10.21 -4.23 -1.81
CA GLU A 176 9.37 -3.06 -2.10
C GLU A 176 10.21 -1.90 -2.68
N VAL A 177 11.35 -1.60 -2.09
CA VAL A 177 12.26 -0.55 -2.59
C VAL A 177 12.79 -0.89 -3.98
N GLY A 178 13.15 -2.15 -4.22
CA GLY A 178 13.58 -2.62 -5.54
C GLY A 178 12.51 -2.44 -6.62
N VAL A 179 11.25 -2.76 -6.29
CA VAL A 179 10.11 -2.54 -7.17
C VAL A 179 9.89 -1.05 -7.44
N LEU A 180 9.91 -0.22 -6.41
CA LEU A 180 9.70 1.22 -6.57
C LEU A 180 10.79 1.89 -7.40
N LYS A 181 12.03 1.44 -7.32
CA LYS A 181 13.11 1.90 -8.20
C LYS A 181 12.83 1.58 -9.67
N LYS A 182 12.27 0.42 -9.96
CA LYS A 182 11.84 0.07 -11.32
C LYS A 182 10.69 0.95 -11.84
N LEU A 183 9.94 1.58 -10.95
CA LEU A 183 8.86 2.51 -11.30
C LEU A 183 9.30 3.98 -11.37
N THR A 184 10.50 4.32 -10.89
CA THR A 184 10.96 5.70 -10.78
C THR A 184 12.28 5.98 -11.47
N ASP A 185 13.28 5.12 -11.33
CA ASP A 185 14.65 5.39 -11.76
C ASP A 185 15.11 4.46 -12.88
N GLU A 186 14.74 3.19 -12.83
CA GLU A 186 15.18 2.13 -13.76
C GLU A 186 14.02 1.67 -14.65
N VAL A 187 13.32 2.62 -15.26
CA VAL A 187 12.05 2.35 -15.95
C VAL A 187 12.29 1.78 -17.34
N ALA A 188 11.76 0.56 -17.60
CA ALA A 188 11.66 0.01 -18.93
C ALA A 188 10.47 0.62 -19.68
N ARG A 189 10.69 1.15 -20.88
CA ARG A 189 9.67 1.87 -21.65
C ARG A 189 9.03 1.01 -22.73
N PRO A 190 7.81 1.29 -23.16
CA PRO A 190 6.92 2.36 -22.68
C PRO A 190 6.47 2.16 -21.22
N TYR A 191 6.46 3.25 -20.45
CA TYR A 191 5.96 3.27 -19.09
C TYR A 191 4.51 3.73 -19.07
N VAL A 192 3.59 2.85 -18.71
CA VAL A 192 2.16 3.10 -18.67
C VAL A 192 1.67 3.11 -17.23
N VAL A 193 1.02 4.18 -16.83
CA VAL A 193 0.42 4.35 -15.51
C VAL A 193 -1.09 4.35 -15.64
N VAL A 194 -1.77 3.51 -14.85
CA VAL A 194 -3.23 3.45 -14.79
C VAL A 194 -3.67 3.94 -13.41
N LEU A 195 -4.40 5.04 -13.37
CA LEU A 195 -4.89 5.65 -12.13
C LEU A 195 -6.41 5.66 -12.11
N GLY A 196 -6.98 5.15 -11.05
CA GLY A 196 -8.39 5.17 -10.76
C GLY A 196 -8.67 5.63 -9.33
N GLY A 197 -9.91 5.40 -8.89
CA GLY A 197 -10.37 5.83 -7.58
C GLY A 197 -11.38 6.98 -7.66
N ALA A 198 -11.88 7.42 -6.51
CA ALA A 198 -13.01 8.34 -6.45
C ALA A 198 -12.61 9.82 -6.67
N LYS A 199 -11.44 10.23 -6.18
CA LYS A 199 -11.06 11.65 -6.08
C LYS A 199 -9.71 11.92 -6.71
N VAL A 200 -9.65 12.92 -7.58
CA VAL A 200 -8.39 13.40 -8.16
C VAL A 200 -7.47 14.00 -7.11
N SER A 201 -8.04 14.64 -6.07
CA SER A 201 -7.28 15.23 -4.96
C SER A 201 -6.41 14.22 -4.20
N ASP A 202 -6.77 12.95 -4.20
CA ASP A 202 -5.99 11.88 -3.57
C ASP A 202 -4.76 11.46 -4.40
N LYS A 203 -4.68 11.89 -5.67
CA LYS A 203 -3.65 11.49 -6.63
C LYS A 203 -2.77 12.65 -7.12
N LEU A 204 -2.96 13.87 -6.60
CA LEU A 204 -2.26 15.06 -7.13
C LEU A 204 -0.74 14.89 -7.15
N GLY A 205 -0.14 14.49 -6.03
CA GLY A 205 1.31 14.31 -5.95
C GLY A 205 1.83 13.18 -6.85
N VAL A 206 1.06 12.12 -6.98
CA VAL A 206 1.38 10.99 -7.89
C VAL A 206 1.36 11.44 -9.34
N ILE A 207 0.32 12.17 -9.76
CA ILE A 207 0.22 12.69 -11.13
C ILE A 207 1.35 13.69 -11.40
N ASP A 208 1.62 14.63 -10.49
CA ASP A 208 2.70 15.61 -10.63
C ASP A 208 4.05 14.94 -10.89
N ASN A 209 4.38 13.90 -10.16
CA ASN A 209 5.67 13.23 -10.30
C ASN A 209 5.69 12.28 -11.51
N LEU A 210 4.63 11.52 -11.75
CA LEU A 210 4.58 10.54 -12.83
C LEU A 210 4.44 11.18 -14.23
N LEU A 211 3.90 12.39 -14.35
CA LEU A 211 3.95 13.17 -15.60
C LEU A 211 5.37 13.41 -16.10
N LYS A 212 6.34 13.41 -15.19
CA LYS A 212 7.77 13.56 -15.52
C LYS A 212 8.44 12.26 -15.97
N LYS A 213 7.79 11.14 -15.78
CA LYS A 213 8.41 9.80 -15.91
C LYS A 213 7.67 8.86 -16.86
N ALA A 214 6.35 8.94 -16.91
CA ALA A 214 5.51 8.05 -17.70
C ALA A 214 5.44 8.46 -19.18
N ASP A 215 5.21 7.49 -20.05
CA ASP A 215 4.92 7.70 -21.46
C ASP A 215 3.41 7.84 -21.71
N ARG A 216 2.61 7.11 -20.91
CA ARG A 216 1.14 7.12 -21.00
C ARG A 216 0.54 7.10 -19.61
N ILE A 217 -0.52 7.89 -19.40
CA ILE A 217 -1.32 7.89 -18.17
C ILE A 217 -2.77 7.66 -18.58
N LEU A 218 -3.36 6.59 -18.06
CA LEU A 218 -4.74 6.19 -18.31
C LEU A 218 -5.57 6.44 -17.05
N ILE A 219 -6.65 7.20 -17.18
CA ILE A 219 -7.49 7.61 -16.05
C ILE A 219 -8.82 6.86 -16.05
N GLY A 220 -9.24 6.37 -14.89
CA GLY A 220 -10.54 5.75 -14.68
C GLY A 220 -11.13 6.09 -13.32
N GLY A 221 -12.21 5.40 -12.96
CA GLY A 221 -12.92 5.63 -11.70
C GLY A 221 -13.61 6.99 -11.63
N GLY A 222 -14.05 7.35 -10.43
CA GLY A 222 -14.77 8.60 -10.19
C GLY A 222 -13.96 9.86 -10.50
N MET A 223 -12.63 9.81 -10.35
CA MET A 223 -11.75 10.94 -10.68
C MET A 223 -11.77 11.33 -12.16
N ALA A 224 -12.13 10.42 -13.05
CA ALA A 224 -12.21 10.70 -14.49
C ALA A 224 -13.25 11.79 -14.80
N TYR A 225 -14.32 11.88 -14.04
CA TYR A 225 -15.39 12.86 -14.29
C TYR A 225 -14.96 14.29 -14.00
N THR A 226 -14.04 14.51 -13.07
CA THR A 226 -13.44 15.83 -12.86
C THR A 226 -12.60 16.26 -14.06
N PHE A 227 -11.85 15.34 -14.67
CA PHE A 227 -11.12 15.62 -15.93
C PHE A 227 -12.06 15.90 -17.09
N LEU A 228 -13.13 15.10 -17.25
CA LEU A 228 -14.13 15.31 -18.30
C LEU A 228 -14.84 16.67 -18.16
N ALA A 229 -15.22 17.02 -16.92
CA ALA A 229 -15.83 18.32 -16.63
C ALA A 229 -14.85 19.49 -16.87
N ALA A 230 -13.58 19.30 -16.57
CA ALA A 230 -12.53 20.29 -16.85
C ALA A 230 -12.41 20.57 -18.36
N LYS A 231 -12.62 19.55 -19.19
CA LYS A 231 -12.66 19.69 -20.66
C LYS A 231 -13.96 20.29 -21.20
N GLY A 232 -14.92 20.61 -20.34
CA GLY A 232 -16.18 21.24 -20.71
C GLY A 232 -17.34 20.26 -20.95
N HIS A 233 -17.16 18.97 -20.64
CA HIS A 233 -18.24 17.99 -20.74
C HIS A 233 -19.14 18.02 -19.50
N GLU A 234 -20.43 17.80 -19.69
CA GLU A 234 -21.37 17.60 -18.60
C GLU A 234 -21.27 16.16 -18.09
N VAL A 235 -21.23 16.00 -16.77
CA VAL A 235 -21.04 14.69 -16.12
C VAL A 235 -22.24 14.25 -15.28
N GLY A 236 -23.40 14.90 -15.44
CA GLY A 236 -24.62 14.59 -14.69
C GLY A 236 -24.42 14.72 -13.20
N ILE A 237 -24.85 13.70 -12.45
CA ILE A 237 -24.67 13.61 -10.98
C ILE A 237 -23.44 12.78 -10.58
N SER A 238 -22.51 12.55 -11.52
CA SER A 238 -21.25 11.85 -11.24
C SER A 238 -20.43 12.54 -10.16
N LEU A 239 -19.55 11.77 -9.49
CA LEU A 239 -18.56 12.33 -8.59
C LEU A 239 -17.78 13.45 -9.28
N LEU A 240 -17.71 14.61 -8.64
CA LEU A 240 -17.08 15.79 -9.21
C LEU A 240 -16.41 16.62 -8.11
N GLN A 241 -15.13 16.89 -8.29
CA GLN A 241 -14.39 17.87 -7.52
C GLN A 241 -14.22 19.15 -8.34
N ALA A 242 -15.25 20.02 -8.31
CA ALA A 242 -15.29 21.25 -9.11
C ALA A 242 -14.09 22.19 -8.85
N ASP A 243 -13.58 22.22 -7.63
CA ASP A 243 -12.40 22.97 -7.21
C ASP A 243 -11.08 22.44 -7.80
N GLN A 244 -11.08 21.21 -8.36
CA GLN A 244 -9.92 20.59 -8.99
C GLN A 244 -9.91 20.68 -10.52
N LYS A 245 -10.93 21.29 -11.13
CA LYS A 245 -11.00 21.38 -12.61
C LYS A 245 -9.82 22.11 -13.21
N ASP A 246 -9.41 23.24 -12.64
CA ASP A 246 -8.25 23.99 -13.13
C ASP A 246 -6.96 23.18 -13.02
N ARG A 247 -6.81 22.41 -11.95
CA ARG A 247 -5.67 21.51 -11.77
C ARG A 247 -5.65 20.40 -12.83
N CYS A 248 -6.80 19.85 -13.16
CA CYS A 248 -6.93 18.86 -14.22
C CYS A 248 -6.53 19.43 -15.59
N LEU A 249 -6.91 20.66 -15.90
CA LEU A 249 -6.49 21.34 -17.13
C LEU A 249 -4.98 21.57 -17.18
N GLU A 250 -4.37 21.94 -16.06
CA GLU A 250 -2.92 22.05 -15.93
C GLU A 250 -2.22 20.72 -16.24
N TYR A 251 -2.74 19.61 -15.74
CA TYR A 251 -2.19 18.26 -16.00
C TYR A 251 -2.29 17.88 -17.47
N LEU A 252 -3.43 18.16 -18.12
CA LEU A 252 -3.61 17.87 -19.53
C LEU A 252 -2.63 18.69 -20.40
N ALA A 253 -2.44 19.96 -20.06
CA ALA A 253 -1.49 20.85 -20.75
C ALA A 253 -0.04 20.41 -20.54
N GLU A 254 0.33 20.03 -19.31
CA GLU A 254 1.67 19.55 -18.99
C GLU A 254 1.98 18.22 -19.69
N ALA A 255 1.00 17.32 -19.76
CA ALA A 255 1.12 16.06 -20.48
C ALA A 255 1.43 16.32 -21.97
N GLU A 256 0.67 17.21 -22.61
CA GLU A 256 0.89 17.58 -24.01
C GLU A 256 2.29 18.17 -24.22
N LYS A 257 2.70 19.10 -23.35
CA LYS A 257 4.03 19.73 -23.39
C LYS A 257 5.16 18.69 -23.27
N ARG A 258 4.98 17.66 -22.46
CA ARG A 258 5.97 16.60 -22.24
C ARG A 258 5.90 15.44 -23.22
N GLY A 259 4.90 15.42 -24.10
CA GLY A 259 4.66 14.30 -25.01
C GLY A 259 4.15 13.05 -24.31
N VAL A 260 3.49 13.20 -23.15
CA VAL A 260 2.83 12.12 -22.43
C VAL A 260 1.40 11.95 -22.95
N GLU A 261 1.03 10.75 -23.36
CA GLU A 261 -0.34 10.44 -23.70
C GLU A 261 -1.19 10.40 -22.43
N PHE A 262 -2.09 11.35 -22.27
CA PHE A 262 -3.02 11.40 -21.14
C PHE A 262 -4.40 11.00 -21.64
N VAL A 263 -4.85 9.78 -21.27
CA VAL A 263 -6.03 9.16 -21.87
C VAL A 263 -7.18 9.13 -20.88
N LEU A 264 -8.32 9.68 -21.30
CA LEU A 264 -9.57 9.69 -20.55
C LEU A 264 -10.55 8.67 -21.14
N PRO A 265 -11.54 8.20 -20.37
CA PRO A 265 -12.59 7.34 -20.88
C PRO A 265 -13.33 7.97 -22.07
N VAL A 266 -13.64 7.17 -23.08
CA VAL A 266 -14.41 7.58 -24.26
C VAL A 266 -15.88 7.17 -24.16
N ASP A 267 -16.17 6.18 -23.33
CA ASP A 267 -17.52 5.73 -22.99
C ASP A 267 -17.59 5.29 -21.53
N VAL A 268 -18.77 5.34 -20.94
CA VAL A 268 -19.02 5.02 -19.55
C VAL A 268 -20.35 4.32 -19.36
N LEU A 269 -20.45 3.50 -18.32
CA LEU A 269 -21.70 2.94 -17.83
C LEU A 269 -22.30 3.89 -16.79
N VAL A 270 -23.55 4.26 -16.96
CA VAL A 270 -24.25 5.23 -16.13
C VAL A 270 -25.54 4.69 -15.55
N SER A 271 -25.95 5.20 -14.41
CA SER A 271 -27.24 4.91 -13.77
C SER A 271 -27.75 6.13 -13.01
N ALA A 272 -29.06 6.22 -12.83
CA ALA A 272 -29.67 7.22 -11.97
C ALA A 272 -29.49 6.93 -10.48
N GLU A 273 -29.21 5.68 -10.13
CA GLU A 273 -29.06 5.20 -8.75
C GLU A 273 -27.73 4.50 -8.55
N PHE A 274 -27.14 4.71 -7.37
CA PHE A 274 -25.95 3.97 -6.94
C PHE A 274 -26.29 2.48 -6.71
N PRO A 275 -25.43 1.54 -7.12
CA PRO A 275 -25.75 0.11 -7.05
C PRO A 275 -25.86 -0.43 -5.64
N ASP A 276 -26.70 -1.46 -5.48
CA ASP A 276 -26.81 -2.24 -4.24
C ASP A 276 -25.58 -3.17 -4.09
N LEU A 277 -24.62 -2.76 -3.25
CA LEU A 277 -23.39 -3.52 -3.05
C LEU A 277 -23.59 -4.78 -2.18
N LYS A 278 -24.64 -4.83 -1.38
CA LYS A 278 -24.92 -5.97 -0.47
C LYS A 278 -25.75 -7.05 -1.15
N GLY A 279 -26.92 -6.68 -1.64
CA GLY A 279 -27.85 -7.59 -2.32
C GLY A 279 -27.45 -7.92 -3.75
N LYS A 280 -26.59 -7.06 -4.34
CA LYS A 280 -26.15 -7.19 -5.74
C LYS A 280 -27.30 -7.30 -6.74
N THR A 281 -28.39 -6.58 -6.45
CA THR A 281 -29.52 -6.47 -7.36
C THR A 281 -29.06 -5.97 -8.71
N PRO A 282 -29.52 -6.55 -9.86
CA PRO A 282 -29.13 -6.09 -11.19
C PRO A 282 -29.39 -4.59 -11.36
N ALA A 283 -28.35 -3.87 -11.76
CA ALA A 283 -28.39 -2.41 -11.88
C ALA A 283 -28.83 -1.93 -13.26
N ASN A 284 -28.71 -2.78 -14.28
CA ASN A 284 -29.07 -2.50 -15.68
C ASN A 284 -28.55 -1.13 -16.17
N PRO A 285 -27.24 -0.89 -16.16
CA PRO A 285 -26.68 0.40 -16.55
C PRO A 285 -26.90 0.72 -18.00
N ASP A 286 -26.97 2.02 -18.32
CA ASP A 286 -26.92 2.50 -19.68
C ASP A 286 -25.46 2.75 -20.11
N LEU A 287 -25.18 2.46 -21.37
CA LEU A 287 -23.89 2.79 -22.00
C LEU A 287 -24.03 4.11 -22.76
N VAL A 288 -23.19 5.07 -22.44
CA VAL A 288 -23.15 6.38 -23.11
C VAL A 288 -21.74 6.78 -23.47
N ALA A 289 -21.57 7.66 -24.45
CA ALA A 289 -20.29 8.32 -24.69
C ALA A 289 -19.94 9.22 -23.48
N SER A 290 -18.66 9.40 -23.19
CA SER A 290 -18.22 10.19 -22.04
C SER A 290 -18.55 11.68 -22.13
N ASP A 291 -18.88 12.19 -23.30
CA ASP A 291 -19.36 13.55 -23.54
C ASP A 291 -20.89 13.67 -23.63
N ALA A 292 -21.62 12.59 -23.34
CA ALA A 292 -23.07 12.51 -23.45
C ALA A 292 -23.72 11.90 -22.18
N ILE A 293 -23.19 12.18 -21.01
CA ILE A 293 -23.75 11.70 -19.75
C ILE A 293 -25.04 12.48 -19.44
N PRO A 294 -26.18 11.78 -19.25
CA PRO A 294 -27.44 12.43 -18.90
C PRO A 294 -27.34 13.21 -17.56
N ALA A 295 -28.08 14.32 -17.46
CA ALA A 295 -28.04 15.21 -16.31
C ALA A 295 -28.48 14.54 -15.00
N ASP A 296 -29.28 13.50 -15.06
CA ASP A 296 -29.85 12.76 -13.91
C ASP A 296 -29.14 11.44 -13.64
N LYS A 297 -27.98 11.19 -14.27
CA LYS A 297 -27.23 9.94 -14.15
C LYS A 297 -25.79 10.19 -13.72
N GLU A 298 -25.20 9.18 -13.08
CA GLU A 298 -23.80 9.15 -12.70
C GLU A 298 -23.04 8.03 -13.43
N GLY A 299 -21.80 8.28 -13.77
CA GLY A 299 -20.89 7.26 -14.28
C GLY A 299 -20.38 6.36 -13.16
N LEU A 300 -20.39 5.05 -13.39
CA LEU A 300 -20.04 4.04 -12.38
C LEU A 300 -18.99 3.03 -12.85
N ASP A 301 -18.67 3.00 -14.14
CA ASP A 301 -17.58 2.21 -14.72
C ASP A 301 -17.23 2.74 -16.12
N ILE A 302 -16.04 2.41 -16.58
CA ILE A 302 -15.64 2.63 -17.98
C ILE A 302 -16.38 1.66 -18.91
N GLY A 303 -16.67 2.11 -20.11
CA GLY A 303 -17.39 1.32 -21.11
C GLY A 303 -16.50 0.41 -21.96
N PRO A 304 -17.12 -0.39 -22.86
CA PRO A 304 -16.40 -1.37 -23.69
C PRO A 304 -15.33 -0.76 -24.59
N LYS A 305 -15.60 0.39 -25.20
CA LYS A 305 -14.62 1.08 -26.07
C LYS A 305 -13.41 1.57 -25.28
N THR A 306 -13.63 2.05 -24.06
CA THR A 306 -12.55 2.47 -23.17
C THR A 306 -11.71 1.27 -22.73
N ARG A 307 -12.35 0.13 -22.42
CA ARG A 307 -11.64 -1.12 -22.06
C ARG A 307 -10.72 -1.57 -23.20
N GLU A 308 -11.19 -1.56 -24.43
CA GLU A 308 -10.40 -1.89 -25.63
C GLU A 308 -9.24 -0.90 -25.83
N LEU A 309 -9.53 0.39 -25.69
CA LEU A 309 -8.51 1.45 -25.80
C LEU A 309 -7.40 1.28 -24.78
N TYR A 310 -7.75 1.04 -23.51
CA TYR A 310 -6.77 0.88 -22.44
C TYR A 310 -5.97 -0.41 -22.60
N ALA A 311 -6.60 -1.50 -23.02
CA ALA A 311 -5.89 -2.74 -23.33
C ALA A 311 -4.86 -2.53 -24.47
N ALA A 312 -5.21 -1.78 -25.50
CA ALA A 312 -4.29 -1.44 -26.59
C ALA A 312 -3.11 -0.59 -26.12
N LYS A 313 -3.34 0.38 -25.21
CA LYS A 313 -2.30 1.22 -24.64
C LYS A 313 -1.35 0.45 -23.68
N LEU A 314 -1.78 -0.69 -23.18
CA LEU A 314 -1.01 -1.56 -22.29
C LEU A 314 -0.29 -2.70 -23.03
N ALA A 315 -0.67 -2.99 -24.27
CA ALA A 315 -0.24 -4.18 -25.00
C ALA A 315 1.28 -4.23 -25.28
N ASP A 316 1.94 -3.10 -25.43
CA ASP A 316 3.38 -3.00 -25.70
C ASP A 316 4.19 -2.44 -24.50
N ALA A 317 3.58 -2.32 -23.33
CA ALA A 317 4.22 -1.69 -22.19
C ALA A 317 5.46 -2.45 -21.72
N GLY A 318 6.53 -1.71 -21.38
CA GLY A 318 7.71 -2.24 -20.71
C GLY A 318 7.58 -2.24 -19.20
N THR A 319 6.83 -1.26 -18.66
CA THR A 319 6.53 -1.12 -17.23
C THR A 319 5.10 -0.64 -17.08
N VAL A 320 4.37 -1.22 -16.13
CA VAL A 320 3.00 -0.79 -15.79
C VAL A 320 2.88 -0.58 -14.29
N PHE A 321 2.35 0.57 -13.89
CA PHE A 321 1.86 0.80 -12.54
C PHE A 321 0.37 1.07 -12.58
N TRP A 322 -0.40 0.28 -11.81
CA TRP A 322 -1.84 0.44 -11.66
C TRP A 322 -2.19 0.71 -10.21
N ASN A 323 -2.94 1.80 -9.98
CA ASN A 323 -3.46 2.18 -8.67
C ASN A 323 -4.88 2.72 -8.78
N GLY A 324 -5.82 2.03 -8.21
CA GLY A 324 -7.23 2.41 -8.12
C GLY A 324 -8.14 1.74 -9.15
N PRO A 325 -9.37 1.39 -8.74
CA PRO A 325 -10.33 0.74 -9.62
C PRO A 325 -10.88 1.69 -10.68
N MET A 326 -11.38 1.11 -11.79
CA MET A 326 -11.96 1.85 -12.90
C MET A 326 -13.45 2.15 -12.72
N GLY A 327 -14.09 1.49 -11.78
CA GLY A 327 -15.52 1.63 -11.47
C GLY A 327 -15.86 1.01 -10.13
N VAL A 328 -17.16 0.88 -9.86
CA VAL A 328 -17.70 0.27 -8.64
C VAL A 328 -17.62 -1.26 -8.77
N PHE A 329 -16.40 -1.78 -8.74
CA PHE A 329 -16.09 -3.19 -9.03
C PHE A 329 -16.69 -4.18 -8.02
N GLU A 330 -17.15 -3.72 -6.87
CA GLU A 330 -17.84 -4.53 -5.86
C GLU A 330 -19.21 -5.02 -6.37
N HIS A 331 -19.76 -4.36 -7.38
CA HIS A 331 -20.98 -4.79 -8.05
C HIS A 331 -20.67 -5.41 -9.42
N PRO A 332 -21.22 -6.59 -9.75
CA PRO A 332 -20.91 -7.30 -11.01
C PRO A 332 -21.12 -6.49 -12.28
N ASP A 333 -22.15 -5.64 -12.31
CA ASP A 333 -22.48 -4.83 -13.51
C ASP A 333 -21.47 -3.71 -13.75
N TYR A 334 -20.66 -3.35 -12.75
CA TYR A 334 -19.65 -2.29 -12.81
C TYR A 334 -18.23 -2.79 -12.58
N ALA A 335 -18.01 -4.11 -12.64
CA ALA A 335 -16.72 -4.74 -12.43
C ALA A 335 -15.89 -4.91 -13.71
N ASN A 336 -16.52 -4.82 -14.89
CA ASN A 336 -15.87 -5.18 -16.16
C ASN A 336 -14.72 -4.25 -16.55
N GLY A 337 -14.77 -2.97 -16.19
CA GLY A 337 -13.68 -2.04 -16.44
C GLY A 337 -12.43 -2.42 -15.67
N THR A 338 -12.57 -2.68 -14.37
CA THR A 338 -11.47 -3.11 -13.51
C THR A 338 -10.92 -4.48 -13.91
N LYS A 339 -11.80 -5.43 -14.28
CA LYS A 339 -11.40 -6.73 -14.84
C LYS A 339 -10.56 -6.59 -16.11
N ALA A 340 -11.00 -5.71 -17.02
CA ALA A 340 -10.30 -5.48 -18.28
C ALA A 340 -8.89 -4.93 -18.07
N VAL A 341 -8.72 -4.00 -17.13
CA VAL A 341 -7.40 -3.47 -16.77
C VAL A 341 -6.53 -4.57 -16.16
N ALA A 342 -7.04 -5.33 -15.21
CA ALA A 342 -6.30 -6.44 -14.60
C ALA A 342 -5.85 -7.45 -15.66
N GLN A 343 -6.74 -7.85 -16.58
CA GLN A 343 -6.41 -8.77 -17.67
C GLN A 343 -5.37 -8.17 -18.62
N ALA A 344 -5.48 -6.88 -18.94
CA ALA A 344 -4.52 -6.20 -19.81
C ALA A 344 -3.11 -6.14 -19.17
N LEU A 345 -3.01 -6.03 -17.85
CA LEU A 345 -1.74 -6.14 -17.14
C LEU A 345 -1.15 -7.56 -17.30
N LEU A 346 -1.97 -8.60 -17.15
CA LEU A 346 -1.52 -9.99 -17.32
C LEU A 346 -1.06 -10.28 -18.76
N ASP A 347 -1.72 -9.69 -19.75
CA ASP A 347 -1.41 -9.83 -21.17
C ASP A 347 -0.22 -8.95 -21.61
N SER A 348 0.18 -7.99 -20.80
CA SER A 348 1.29 -7.09 -21.08
C SER A 348 2.64 -7.82 -20.96
N PRO A 349 3.60 -7.56 -21.86
CA PRO A 349 4.94 -8.15 -21.78
C PRO A 349 5.81 -7.51 -20.70
N GLY A 350 5.41 -6.35 -20.17
CA GLY A 350 6.19 -5.55 -19.23
C GLY A 350 6.15 -6.03 -17.80
N PHE A 351 6.95 -5.37 -16.96
CA PHE A 351 6.90 -5.53 -15.51
C PHE A 351 5.68 -4.80 -14.97
N THR A 352 4.77 -5.53 -14.31
CA THR A 352 3.48 -5.01 -13.85
C THR A 352 3.45 -4.92 -12.34
N VAL A 353 3.05 -3.75 -11.83
CA VAL A 353 2.90 -3.48 -10.41
C VAL A 353 1.49 -3.00 -10.13
N VAL A 354 0.83 -3.67 -9.19
CA VAL A 354 -0.47 -3.29 -8.64
C VAL A 354 -0.23 -2.62 -7.29
N GLY A 355 -0.65 -1.39 -7.14
CA GLY A 355 -0.48 -0.61 -5.91
C GLY A 355 -1.80 -0.18 -5.27
N GLY A 356 -1.83 -0.18 -3.95
CA GLY A 356 -2.98 0.24 -3.17
C GLY A 356 -3.92 -0.89 -2.78
N GLY A 357 -4.57 -0.70 -1.62
CA GLY A 357 -5.44 -1.71 -1.02
C GLY A 357 -6.65 -2.08 -1.88
N ASP A 358 -7.28 -1.09 -2.49
CA ASP A 358 -8.46 -1.32 -3.33
C ASP A 358 -8.13 -2.09 -4.60
N SER A 359 -6.98 -1.80 -5.23
CA SER A 359 -6.53 -2.51 -6.42
C SER A 359 -6.14 -3.95 -6.11
N ALA A 360 -5.43 -4.18 -5.01
CA ALA A 360 -5.08 -5.52 -4.54
C ALA A 360 -6.34 -6.32 -4.17
N ALA A 361 -7.30 -5.69 -3.49
CA ALA A 361 -8.60 -6.31 -3.19
C ALA A 361 -9.38 -6.66 -4.46
N ALA A 362 -9.38 -5.77 -5.46
CA ALA A 362 -10.05 -6.02 -6.73
C ALA A 362 -9.47 -7.25 -7.45
N VAL A 363 -8.14 -7.37 -7.48
CA VAL A 363 -7.46 -8.54 -8.06
C VAL A 363 -7.98 -9.84 -7.43
N ARG A 364 -8.07 -9.89 -6.10
CA ARG A 364 -8.56 -11.07 -5.37
C ARG A 364 -10.05 -11.32 -5.60
N ILE A 365 -10.88 -10.31 -5.39
CA ILE A 365 -12.35 -10.39 -5.49
C ILE A 365 -12.79 -10.80 -6.90
N LEU A 366 -12.09 -10.30 -7.92
CA LEU A 366 -12.41 -10.60 -9.33
C LEU A 366 -11.81 -11.91 -9.83
N GLY A 367 -11.14 -12.66 -8.96
CA GLY A 367 -10.69 -14.03 -9.22
C GLY A 367 -9.37 -14.15 -10.00
N PHE A 368 -8.55 -13.10 -10.01
CA PHE A 368 -7.21 -13.16 -10.61
C PHE A 368 -6.18 -13.78 -9.64
N ASP A 369 -5.19 -14.47 -10.20
CA ASP A 369 -4.04 -14.95 -9.44
C ASP A 369 -3.11 -13.79 -9.12
N GLU A 370 -2.94 -13.49 -7.84
CA GLU A 370 -2.04 -12.42 -7.37
C GLU A 370 -0.59 -12.63 -7.81
N ASN A 371 -0.15 -13.90 -7.92
CA ASN A 371 1.22 -14.23 -8.32
C ASN A 371 1.48 -14.07 -9.83
N ALA A 372 0.44 -13.89 -10.63
CA ALA A 372 0.57 -13.67 -12.07
C ALA A 372 1.01 -12.24 -12.43
N PHE A 373 0.88 -11.29 -11.50
CA PHE A 373 1.39 -9.93 -11.66
C PHE A 373 2.88 -9.86 -11.27
N GLY A 374 3.61 -8.91 -11.84
CA GLY A 374 5.03 -8.73 -11.50
C GLY A 374 5.24 -8.44 -10.02
N HIS A 375 4.39 -7.60 -9.42
CA HIS A 375 4.35 -7.33 -7.98
C HIS A 375 3.02 -6.74 -7.56
N ILE A 376 2.53 -7.13 -6.39
CA ILE A 376 1.43 -6.45 -5.70
C ILE A 376 1.99 -5.79 -4.46
N SER A 377 2.00 -4.44 -4.44
CA SER A 377 2.59 -3.70 -3.32
C SER A 377 1.72 -3.80 -2.07
N THR A 378 2.35 -4.09 -0.95
CA THR A 378 1.74 -4.09 0.38
C THR A 378 1.87 -2.72 1.08
N GLY A 379 2.59 -1.79 0.45
CA GLY A 379 3.00 -0.53 1.06
C GLY A 379 1.91 0.54 1.21
N GLY A 380 0.78 0.38 0.54
CA GLY A 380 -0.33 1.33 0.64
C GLY A 380 0.10 2.78 0.44
N GLY A 381 -0.14 3.61 1.47
CA GLY A 381 0.23 5.04 1.45
C GLY A 381 1.74 5.29 1.31
N ALA A 382 2.59 4.42 1.84
CA ALA A 382 4.04 4.57 1.72
C ALA A 382 4.50 4.45 0.26
N SER A 383 3.96 3.49 -0.50
CA SER A 383 4.27 3.34 -1.92
C SER A 383 3.86 4.57 -2.72
N LEU A 384 2.66 5.10 -2.46
CA LEU A 384 2.18 6.30 -3.13
C LEU A 384 3.03 7.53 -2.80
N GLU A 385 3.38 7.74 -1.55
CA GLU A 385 4.25 8.86 -1.15
C GLU A 385 5.65 8.76 -1.78
N TYR A 386 6.18 7.55 -1.94
CA TYR A 386 7.42 7.34 -2.68
C TYR A 386 7.27 7.74 -4.15
N LEU A 387 6.17 7.34 -4.79
CA LEU A 387 5.87 7.70 -6.18
C LEU A 387 5.55 9.20 -6.37
N GLU A 388 5.17 9.89 -5.31
CA GLU A 388 5.07 11.36 -5.28
C GLU A 388 6.44 12.06 -5.27
N GLY A 389 7.53 11.31 -5.13
CA GLY A 389 8.90 11.82 -5.04
C GLY A 389 9.31 12.23 -3.62
N LYS A 390 8.54 11.89 -2.60
CA LYS A 390 8.86 12.20 -1.21
C LYS A 390 9.93 11.27 -0.67
N GLN A 391 10.80 11.81 0.20
CA GLN A 391 11.67 10.99 1.02
C GLN A 391 10.86 10.38 2.17
N LEU A 392 11.03 9.08 2.36
CA LEU A 392 10.32 8.35 3.42
C LEU A 392 11.22 8.22 4.64
N PRO A 393 10.80 8.73 5.82
CA PRO A 393 11.67 8.77 7.01
C PRO A 393 12.25 7.42 7.40
N GLY A 394 11.44 6.35 7.34
CA GLY A 394 11.88 5.01 7.69
C GLY A 394 12.88 4.41 6.71
N LEU A 395 12.86 4.79 5.45
CA LEU A 395 13.86 4.37 4.47
C LEU A 395 15.15 5.16 4.66
N THR A 396 15.06 6.48 4.85
CA THR A 396 16.21 7.32 5.15
C THR A 396 16.97 6.82 6.38
N ALA A 397 16.26 6.40 7.43
CA ALA A 397 16.85 5.85 8.64
C ALA A 397 17.62 4.55 8.40
N LEU A 398 17.26 3.77 7.37
CA LEU A 398 17.94 2.52 7.02
C LEU A 398 19.12 2.71 6.06
N GLU A 399 19.29 3.89 5.50
CA GLU A 399 20.38 4.23 4.59
C GLU A 399 21.66 4.69 5.31
N GLY A 400 21.53 5.00 6.58
CA GLY A 400 22.59 5.54 7.44
C GLY A 400 23.69 4.56 7.88
#